data_73f7d8a13b46d967bc8f929e6456fcda
#
_entry.id   73f7d8a13b46d967bc8f929e6456fcda
#
_cell.length_a   1.000
_cell.length_b   1.000
_cell.length_c   1.000
_cell.angle_alpha   90.00
_cell.angle_beta   90.00
_cell.angle_gamma   90.00
#
_symmetry.space_group_name_H-M   'P 1'
#
loop_
_entity.id
_entity.type
_entity.pdbx_description
1 polymer ?
#
loop_
_entity_poly.entity_id
_entity_poly.type
_entity_poly.pdbx_seq_one_letter_code
_entity_poly.pdbx_strand_id
1 'polypeptide(L)'
;MITATDLGSAVSGYMKTTTFLMAGLFALAPAAAFAHPHIFVEARLEVVAGDDGSIAEFRNVWRFDEVFTSSVVMDFDKNTDLKLEPNELAEVGKTVRDSLVDYDYYMNLTMNGKNITVQKPDIIHVDYRDGQLLMFFAVKPAEPMPLKGNLTFGVYDPTLYTSVDFPTDNELLLVGDAFKACKHQVVRPDADQVISQNKQSLTDAFFNDPTGTNMSKLFATKLDVTC
;
A
#
# COMPACT_ATOMS: atom_id res chain seq x y z
N MET A 1 -75.89 -15.73 -61.24
CA MET A 1 -76.60 -14.70 -60.47
C MET A 1 -76.27 -14.95 -59.01
N ILE A 2 -75.47 -14.12 -58.46
CA ILE A 2 -75.42 -13.69 -57.07
C ILE A 2 -74.09 -13.01 -56.87
N THR A 3 -74.15 -11.90 -56.31
CA THR A 3 -73.32 -10.75 -56.22
C THR A 3 -72.18 -10.86 -55.24
N ALA A 4 -71.10 -10.16 -55.57
CA ALA A 4 -69.99 -9.82 -54.71
C ALA A 4 -70.43 -8.80 -53.62
N THR A 5 -69.95 -8.97 -52.40
CA THR A 5 -69.70 -7.84 -51.50
C THR A 5 -68.80 -8.24 -50.33
N ASP A 6 -67.87 -7.37 -50.06
CA ASP A 6 -67.20 -7.05 -48.80
C ASP A 6 -66.25 -8.09 -48.13
N LEU A 7 -64.99 -7.77 -48.31
CA LEU A 7 -63.96 -8.01 -47.31
C LEU A 7 -62.96 -6.82 -47.32
N GLY A 8 -63.35 -5.85 -46.52
CA GLY A 8 -62.49 -4.72 -46.20
C GLY A 8 -62.21 -4.68 -44.69
N SER A 9 -60.99 -4.34 -44.34
CA SER A 9 -60.54 -3.90 -43.03
C SER A 9 -60.28 -4.94 -41.91
N ALA A 10 -59.05 -5.42 -41.81
CA ALA A 10 -58.41 -5.68 -40.51
C ALA A 10 -56.90 -5.94 -40.65
N VAL A 11 -56.13 -4.91 -41.01
CA VAL A 11 -54.68 -4.93 -40.78
C VAL A 11 -54.26 -3.50 -40.39
N SER A 12 -54.49 -3.15 -39.13
CA SER A 12 -53.87 -1.96 -38.51
C SER A 12 -53.83 -2.20 -37.00
N GLY A 13 -52.68 -2.58 -36.48
CA GLY A 13 -52.57 -2.70 -35.03
C GLY A 13 -51.45 -3.58 -34.49
N TYR A 14 -50.37 -3.79 -35.19
CA TYR A 14 -49.26 -4.58 -34.60
C TYR A 14 -47.89 -4.02 -34.96
N MET A 15 -47.67 -2.73 -34.68
CA MET A 15 -46.36 -2.14 -34.90
C MET A 15 -46.12 -0.93 -34.00
N LYS A 16 -46.23 -1.09 -32.71
CA LYS A 16 -45.84 -0.03 -31.75
C LYS A 16 -45.29 -0.50 -30.40
N THR A 17 -44.96 -1.76 -30.20
CA THR A 17 -44.52 -2.23 -28.85
C THR A 17 -43.11 -2.87 -28.80
N THR A 18 -42.35 -2.84 -29.89
CA THR A 18 -41.01 -3.49 -29.90
C THR A 18 -39.85 -2.52 -29.84
N THR A 19 -40.05 -1.21 -29.73
CA THR A 19 -38.96 -0.22 -29.74
C THR A 19 -38.55 0.27 -28.35
N PHE A 20 -39.21 -0.12 -27.28
CA PHE A 20 -38.92 0.34 -25.91
C PHE A 20 -38.12 -0.63 -25.05
N LEU A 21 -37.77 -1.83 -25.50
CA LEU A 21 -37.07 -2.84 -24.72
C LEU A 21 -35.55 -2.88 -24.98
N MET A 22 -35.00 -2.10 -25.88
CA MET A 22 -33.56 -2.06 -26.16
C MET A 22 -32.79 -0.89 -25.54
N ALA A 23 -33.47 0.04 -24.89
CA ALA A 23 -32.82 1.22 -24.26
C ALA A 23 -32.40 0.98 -22.81
N GLY A 24 -32.71 -0.16 -22.22
CA GLY A 24 -32.43 -0.45 -20.80
C GLY A 24 -31.17 -1.23 -20.48
N LEU A 25 -30.43 -1.72 -21.49
CA LEU A 25 -29.29 -2.63 -21.25
C LEU A 25 -27.90 -1.97 -21.31
N PHE A 26 -27.81 -0.67 -21.48
CA PHE A 26 -26.52 0.04 -21.62
C PHE A 26 -26.08 0.81 -20.34
N ALA A 27 -26.76 0.66 -19.22
CA ALA A 27 -26.47 1.43 -18.00
C ALA A 27 -25.72 0.64 -16.91
N LEU A 28 -25.20 -0.55 -17.23
CA LEU A 28 -24.33 -1.31 -16.34
C LEU A 28 -22.91 -1.39 -16.94
N ALA A 29 -22.32 -0.22 -17.26
CA ALA A 29 -20.89 -0.17 -17.37
C ALA A 29 -20.34 -0.40 -15.95
N PRO A 30 -19.49 -1.43 -15.69
CA PRO A 30 -18.80 -1.55 -14.42
C PRO A 30 -18.00 -0.25 -14.26
N ALA A 31 -18.31 0.53 -13.23
CA ALA A 31 -17.39 1.56 -12.78
C ALA A 31 -16.10 0.80 -12.46
N ALA A 32 -15.00 1.11 -13.12
CA ALA A 32 -13.70 0.59 -12.78
C ALA A 32 -13.46 0.99 -11.32
N ALA A 33 -13.68 0.06 -10.41
CA ALA A 33 -13.34 0.26 -9.02
C ALA A 33 -11.82 0.33 -8.98
N PHE A 34 -11.27 1.45 -8.54
CA PHE A 34 -9.87 1.57 -8.19
C PHE A 34 -9.63 0.61 -7.03
N ALA A 35 -8.94 -0.50 -7.30
CA ALA A 35 -8.80 -1.61 -6.36
C ALA A 35 -7.49 -1.56 -5.57
N HIS A 36 -6.80 -0.44 -5.47
CA HIS A 36 -5.59 -0.25 -4.67
C HIS A 36 -5.78 0.85 -3.63
N PRO A 37 -5.24 0.70 -2.41
CA PRO A 37 -4.49 -0.44 -1.88
C PRO A 37 -5.37 -1.61 -1.44
N HIS A 38 -4.77 -2.82 -1.35
CA HIS A 38 -5.44 -4.04 -0.87
C HIS A 38 -5.08 -4.39 0.58
N ILE A 39 -3.96 -3.86 1.09
CA ILE A 39 -3.44 -4.09 2.43
C ILE A 39 -3.26 -2.75 3.12
N PHE A 40 -3.70 -2.65 4.36
CA PHE A 40 -3.52 -1.46 5.18
C PHE A 40 -2.65 -1.80 6.39
N VAL A 41 -1.59 -1.00 6.56
CA VAL A 41 -0.61 -1.15 7.63
C VAL A 41 -0.53 0.14 8.43
N GLU A 42 -0.73 0.05 9.75
CA GLU A 42 -0.29 1.07 10.67
C GLU A 42 1.15 0.76 11.10
N ALA A 43 2.05 1.67 10.81
CA ALA A 43 3.48 1.48 11.01
C ALA A 43 4.04 2.34 12.13
N ARG A 44 5.12 1.84 12.76
CA ARG A 44 6.03 2.57 13.62
C ARG A 44 7.45 2.33 13.14
N LEU A 45 8.23 3.38 13.01
CA LEU A 45 9.63 3.34 12.61
C LEU A 45 10.51 3.98 13.69
N GLU A 46 11.50 3.24 14.16
CA GLU A 46 12.58 3.78 14.99
C GLU A 46 13.87 3.79 14.16
N VAL A 47 14.41 4.97 13.94
CA VAL A 47 15.72 5.19 13.33
C VAL A 47 16.75 5.22 14.43
N VAL A 48 17.62 4.21 14.50
CA VAL A 48 18.57 4.02 15.59
C VAL A 48 19.96 4.47 15.14
N ALA A 49 20.55 5.41 15.87
CA ALA A 49 21.95 5.80 15.67
C ALA A 49 22.88 4.90 16.47
N GLY A 50 24.02 4.57 15.85
CA GLY A 50 25.14 3.93 16.52
C GLY A 50 26.04 4.95 17.26
N ASP A 51 26.91 4.41 18.11
CA ASP A 51 27.88 5.22 18.88
C ASP A 51 28.94 5.87 17.98
N ASP A 52 29.09 5.39 16.75
CA ASP A 52 30.00 5.93 15.72
C ASP A 52 29.42 7.15 14.96
N GLY A 53 28.20 7.58 15.30
CA GLY A 53 27.53 8.71 14.65
C GLY A 53 26.98 8.35 13.27
N SER A 54 26.73 7.08 12.99
CA SER A 54 26.04 6.60 11.80
C SER A 54 24.70 5.96 12.15
N ILE A 55 23.86 5.68 11.15
CA ILE A 55 22.63 4.87 11.35
C ILE A 55 23.04 3.41 11.56
N ALA A 56 22.64 2.85 12.69
CA ALA A 56 22.87 1.44 13.02
C ALA A 56 21.82 0.52 12.42
N GLU A 57 20.55 0.87 12.57
CA GLU A 57 19.43 0.07 12.08
C GLU A 57 18.12 0.87 12.04
N PHE A 58 17.15 0.31 11.33
CA PHE A 58 15.76 0.77 11.28
C PHE A 58 14.88 -0.32 11.86
N ARG A 59 14.21 -0.03 12.99
CA ARG A 59 13.28 -0.96 13.63
C ARG A 59 11.86 -0.65 13.18
N ASN A 60 11.20 -1.65 12.66
CA ASN A 60 9.85 -1.55 12.12
C ASN A 60 8.88 -2.35 12.98
N VAL A 61 7.72 -1.77 13.26
CA VAL A 61 6.54 -2.46 13.77
C VAL A 61 5.41 -2.16 12.81
N TRP A 62 4.79 -3.22 12.28
CA TRP A 62 3.66 -3.12 11.37
C TRP A 62 2.46 -3.84 11.96
N ARG A 63 1.33 -3.17 12.01
CA ARG A 63 0.04 -3.71 12.38
C ARG A 63 -0.86 -3.73 11.15
N PHE A 64 -1.33 -4.90 10.79
CA PHE A 64 -2.14 -5.12 9.60
C PHE A 64 -3.62 -5.01 9.90
N ASP A 65 -4.39 -4.64 8.89
CA ASP A 65 -5.85 -4.64 8.96
C ASP A 65 -6.44 -6.05 9.13
N GLU A 66 -7.70 -6.11 9.58
CA GLU A 66 -8.37 -7.37 9.89
C GLU A 66 -8.67 -8.23 8.64
N VAL A 67 -8.88 -7.59 7.48
CA VAL A 67 -9.19 -8.30 6.22
C VAL A 67 -7.96 -9.05 5.73
N PHE A 68 -6.82 -8.36 5.65
CA PHE A 68 -5.55 -8.99 5.30
C PHE A 68 -5.16 -10.06 6.33
N THR A 69 -5.30 -9.74 7.62
CA THR A 69 -5.04 -10.70 8.70
C THR A 69 -5.85 -11.98 8.53
N SER A 70 -7.14 -11.87 8.23
CA SER A 70 -8.01 -13.03 8.00
C SER A 70 -7.57 -13.87 6.80
N SER A 71 -7.09 -13.23 5.74
CA SER A 71 -6.54 -13.94 4.57
C SER A 71 -5.28 -14.71 4.94
N VAL A 72 -4.38 -14.12 5.73
CA VAL A 72 -3.17 -14.80 6.20
C VAL A 72 -3.50 -15.99 7.09
N VAL A 73 -4.50 -15.86 7.98
CA VAL A 73 -4.97 -17.00 8.78
C VAL A 73 -5.45 -18.13 7.87
N MET A 74 -6.29 -17.84 6.86
CA MET A 74 -6.77 -18.88 5.94
C MET A 74 -5.65 -19.56 5.15
N ASP A 75 -4.59 -18.84 4.81
CA ASP A 75 -3.49 -19.36 3.98
C ASP A 75 -2.45 -20.15 4.80
N PHE A 76 -2.26 -19.82 6.08
CA PHE A 76 -1.18 -20.37 6.91
C PHE A 76 -1.64 -21.27 8.06
N ASP A 77 -2.93 -21.25 8.43
CA ASP A 77 -3.52 -22.15 9.42
C ASP A 77 -3.62 -23.58 8.84
N LYS A 78 -2.68 -24.43 9.21
CA LYS A 78 -2.58 -25.80 8.67
C LYS A 78 -3.53 -26.78 9.34
N ASN A 79 -3.90 -26.52 10.59
CA ASN A 79 -4.77 -27.39 11.38
C ASN A 79 -6.25 -26.98 11.31
N THR A 80 -6.55 -25.83 10.66
CA THR A 80 -7.89 -25.27 10.46
C THR A 80 -8.65 -24.95 11.75
N ASP A 81 -7.93 -24.51 12.77
CA ASP A 81 -8.54 -24.09 14.04
C ASP A 81 -8.77 -22.58 14.16
N LEU A 82 -8.49 -21.84 13.06
CA LEU A 82 -8.62 -20.39 12.92
C LEU A 82 -7.69 -19.59 13.84
N LYS A 83 -6.52 -20.16 14.14
CA LYS A 83 -5.44 -19.52 14.89
C LYS A 83 -4.13 -19.73 14.15
N LEU A 84 -3.13 -18.99 14.52
CA LEU A 84 -1.76 -19.17 14.03
C LEU A 84 -0.86 -19.55 15.19
N GLU A 85 -0.36 -20.78 15.20
CA GLU A 85 0.62 -21.26 16.15
C GLU A 85 2.00 -20.68 15.86
N PRO A 86 2.96 -20.77 16.80
CA PRO A 86 4.30 -20.19 16.64
C PRO A 86 5.06 -20.66 15.39
N ASN A 87 4.86 -21.91 14.94
CA ASN A 87 5.46 -22.43 13.70
C ASN A 87 4.84 -21.84 12.45
N GLU A 88 3.54 -21.58 12.45
CA GLU A 88 2.81 -20.95 11.34
C GLU A 88 3.14 -19.46 11.25
N LEU A 89 3.19 -18.75 12.39
CA LEU A 89 3.66 -17.37 12.47
C LEU A 89 5.11 -17.24 11.96
N ALA A 90 5.98 -18.20 12.30
CA ALA A 90 7.36 -18.22 11.78
C ALA A 90 7.40 -18.41 10.25
N GLU A 91 6.49 -19.20 9.69
CA GLU A 91 6.37 -19.38 8.23
C GLU A 91 5.85 -18.13 7.54
N VAL A 92 4.86 -17.44 8.12
CA VAL A 92 4.43 -16.12 7.65
C VAL A 92 5.61 -15.15 7.62
N GLY A 93 6.35 -15.03 8.71
CA GLY A 93 7.51 -14.15 8.80
C GLY A 93 8.59 -14.47 7.77
N LYS A 94 8.86 -15.76 7.53
CA LYS A 94 9.79 -16.21 6.49
C LYS A 94 9.30 -15.83 5.10
N THR A 95 8.03 -16.08 4.81
CA THR A 95 7.43 -15.78 3.50
C THR A 95 7.50 -14.29 3.19
N VAL A 96 7.11 -13.43 4.14
CA VAL A 96 7.20 -11.97 3.98
C VAL A 96 8.64 -11.52 3.81
N ARG A 97 9.57 -12.04 4.62
CA ARG A 97 11.00 -11.73 4.51
C ARG A 97 11.56 -12.03 3.11
N ASP A 98 11.15 -13.15 2.54
CA ASP A 98 11.65 -13.60 1.25
C ASP A 98 10.98 -12.84 0.07
N SER A 99 9.72 -12.43 0.22
CA SER A 99 8.96 -11.70 -0.81
C SER A 99 9.30 -10.20 -0.89
N LEU A 100 9.74 -9.58 0.20
CA LEU A 100 10.01 -8.14 0.24
C LEU A 100 11.46 -7.76 -0.07
N VAL A 101 12.34 -8.73 -0.38
CA VAL A 101 13.75 -8.48 -0.64
C VAL A 101 13.97 -7.52 -1.83
N ASP A 102 13.21 -7.66 -2.90
CA ASP A 102 13.31 -6.85 -4.11
C ASP A 102 12.66 -5.45 -3.95
N TYR A 103 11.99 -5.22 -2.84
CA TYR A 103 11.34 -3.95 -2.47
C TYR A 103 12.02 -3.24 -1.30
N ASP A 104 13.27 -3.63 -0.95
CA ASP A 104 14.00 -3.09 0.20
C ASP A 104 13.16 -3.04 1.49
N TYR A 105 12.25 -4.00 1.70
CA TYR A 105 11.34 -4.05 2.86
C TYR A 105 10.51 -2.77 3.02
N TYR A 106 10.13 -2.16 1.88
CA TYR A 106 9.44 -0.87 1.79
C TYR A 106 10.20 0.30 2.40
N MET A 107 11.48 0.10 2.76
CA MET A 107 12.34 1.18 3.26
C MET A 107 12.78 2.08 2.11
N ASN A 108 12.45 3.34 2.19
CA ASN A 108 12.82 4.34 1.21
C ASN A 108 13.69 5.38 1.89
N LEU A 109 14.99 5.21 1.74
CA LEU A 109 16.01 5.95 2.44
C LEU A 109 16.81 6.80 1.47
N THR A 110 17.06 8.06 1.83
CA THR A 110 17.99 8.91 1.07
C THR A 110 19.00 9.58 1.99
N MET A 111 20.20 9.76 1.48
CA MET A 111 21.27 10.54 2.09
C MET A 111 21.80 11.55 1.06
N ASN A 112 21.59 12.83 1.30
CA ASN A 112 21.97 13.91 0.37
C ASN A 112 21.42 13.68 -1.06
N GLY A 113 20.18 13.16 -1.17
CA GLY A 113 19.51 12.86 -2.42
C GLY A 113 19.91 11.54 -3.10
N LYS A 114 20.88 10.80 -2.55
CA LYS A 114 21.24 9.46 -3.02
C LYS A 114 20.38 8.42 -2.29
N ASN A 115 19.79 7.50 -3.04
CA ASN A 115 19.05 6.35 -2.47
C ASN A 115 20.03 5.40 -1.77
N ILE A 116 19.60 4.90 -0.61
CA ILE A 116 20.31 3.89 0.18
C ILE A 116 19.40 2.67 0.27
N THR A 117 19.94 1.51 -0.08
CA THR A 117 19.26 0.21 0.08
C THR A 117 19.49 -0.36 1.48
N VAL A 118 18.76 -1.40 1.83
CA VAL A 118 18.91 -2.08 3.11
C VAL A 118 19.37 -3.53 2.94
N GLN A 119 19.97 -4.06 3.99
CA GLN A 119 20.30 -5.49 4.08
C GLN A 119 19.04 -6.28 4.42
N LYS A 120 18.97 -7.51 3.92
CA LYS A 120 17.93 -8.47 4.30
C LYS A 120 17.94 -8.67 5.81
N PRO A 121 16.81 -8.55 6.53
CA PRO A 121 16.75 -8.83 7.96
C PRO A 121 17.00 -10.31 8.24
N ASP A 122 17.58 -10.63 9.38
CA ASP A 122 17.78 -12.02 9.79
C ASP A 122 16.46 -12.75 9.98
N ILE A 123 15.48 -12.06 10.57
CA ILE A 123 14.16 -12.59 10.86
C ILE A 123 13.10 -11.45 10.81
N ILE A 124 11.88 -11.81 10.42
CA ILE A 124 10.67 -11.04 10.69
C ILE A 124 9.87 -11.82 11.73
N HIS A 125 9.78 -11.29 12.94
CA HIS A 125 8.90 -11.84 13.97
C HIS A 125 7.47 -11.46 13.69
N VAL A 126 6.58 -12.44 13.77
CA VAL A 126 5.14 -12.24 13.57
C VAL A 126 4.43 -12.65 14.86
N ASP A 127 3.49 -11.83 15.28
CA ASP A 127 2.58 -12.08 16.38
C ASP A 127 1.13 -11.92 15.90
N TYR A 128 0.22 -12.63 16.53
CA TYR A 128 -1.22 -12.50 16.27
C TYR A 128 -1.90 -12.07 17.57
N ARG A 129 -2.41 -10.88 17.60
CA ARG A 129 -3.01 -10.28 18.81
C ARG A 129 -4.26 -9.51 18.49
N ASP A 130 -5.32 -9.75 19.25
CA ASP A 130 -6.59 -9.03 19.15
C ASP A 130 -7.20 -9.04 17.75
N GLY A 131 -7.02 -10.15 17.00
CA GLY A 131 -7.55 -10.29 15.65
C GLY A 131 -6.70 -9.66 14.55
N GLN A 132 -5.51 -9.17 14.88
CA GLN A 132 -4.60 -8.51 13.93
C GLN A 132 -3.20 -9.13 13.94
N LEU A 133 -2.57 -9.18 12.78
CA LEU A 133 -1.15 -9.52 12.66
C LEU A 133 -0.29 -8.31 12.99
N LEU A 134 0.77 -8.59 13.75
CA LEU A 134 1.86 -7.65 14.01
C LEU A 134 3.17 -8.23 13.48
N MET A 135 3.97 -7.40 12.82
CA MET A 135 5.30 -7.78 12.37
C MET A 135 6.34 -6.86 12.99
N PHE A 136 7.44 -7.47 13.45
CA PHE A 136 8.55 -6.78 14.09
C PHE A 136 9.84 -7.19 13.38
N PHE A 137 10.58 -6.23 12.85
CA PHE A 137 11.85 -6.52 12.20
C PHE A 137 12.77 -5.31 12.22
N ALA A 138 14.07 -5.58 12.13
CA ALA A 138 15.08 -4.55 11.97
C ALA A 138 15.87 -4.79 10.69
N VAL A 139 16.13 -3.72 9.95
CA VAL A 139 17.00 -3.73 8.77
C VAL A 139 18.15 -2.75 8.97
N LYS A 140 19.30 -3.05 8.37
CA LYS A 140 20.48 -2.18 8.39
C LYS A 140 20.68 -1.54 7.04
N PRO A 141 21.24 -0.33 6.97
CA PRO A 141 21.69 0.21 5.70
C PRO A 141 22.68 -0.76 5.01
N ALA A 142 22.57 -0.92 3.69
CA ALA A 142 23.52 -1.75 2.93
C ALA A 142 24.92 -1.13 2.84
N GLU A 143 25.02 0.19 2.95
CA GLU A 143 26.26 0.95 2.98
C GLU A 143 26.26 1.91 4.20
N PRO A 144 27.44 2.34 4.71
CA PRO A 144 27.50 3.26 5.84
C PRO A 144 26.69 4.54 5.60
N MET A 145 25.85 4.89 6.57
CA MET A 145 24.95 6.05 6.52
C MET A 145 25.24 7.01 7.68
N PRO A 146 26.31 7.85 7.56
CA PRO A 146 26.66 8.81 8.62
C PRO A 146 25.57 9.86 8.80
N LEU A 147 25.40 10.33 10.03
CA LEU A 147 24.51 11.42 10.40
C LEU A 147 25.10 12.76 9.96
N LYS A 148 25.05 13.02 8.64
CA LYS A 148 25.62 14.22 8.04
C LYS A 148 24.84 14.68 6.82
N GLY A 149 24.47 15.96 6.81
CA GLY A 149 23.70 16.57 5.72
C GLY A 149 22.21 16.25 5.81
N ASN A 150 21.56 16.02 4.68
CA ASN A 150 20.12 15.78 4.60
C ASN A 150 19.83 14.29 4.46
N LEU A 151 19.02 13.78 5.37
CA LEU A 151 18.60 12.40 5.44
C LEU A 151 17.08 12.36 5.35
N THR A 152 16.52 11.45 4.58
CA THR A 152 15.07 11.21 4.53
C THR A 152 14.79 9.74 4.77
N PHE A 153 13.85 9.44 5.64
CA PHE A 153 13.39 8.12 5.99
C PHE A 153 11.91 7.99 5.71
N GLY A 154 11.52 7.01 4.91
CA GLY A 154 10.13 6.68 4.61
C GLY A 154 9.91 5.19 4.55
N VAL A 155 8.69 4.76 4.82
CA VAL A 155 8.25 3.38 4.62
C VAL A 155 7.01 3.43 3.73
N TYR A 156 7.12 2.91 2.51
CA TYR A 156 5.98 2.83 1.60
C TYR A 156 6.22 1.78 0.51
N ASP A 157 5.15 1.15 0.07
CA ASP A 157 5.15 0.22 -1.05
C ASP A 157 5.18 1.01 -2.37
N PRO A 158 6.22 0.87 -3.21
CA PRO A 158 6.30 1.57 -4.48
C PRO A 158 5.19 1.17 -5.46
N THR A 159 4.54 0.02 -5.26
CA THR A 159 3.47 -0.49 -6.13
C THR A 159 2.08 -0.03 -5.73
N LEU A 160 1.93 0.67 -4.60
CA LEU A 160 0.65 1.08 -4.00
C LEU A 160 -0.27 -0.11 -3.59
N TYR A 161 0.21 -1.34 -3.64
CA TYR A 161 -0.56 -2.50 -3.22
C TYR A 161 -0.82 -2.49 -1.72
N THR A 162 0.17 -2.04 -0.94
CA THR A 162 0.10 -1.84 0.50
C THR A 162 0.11 -0.35 0.84
N SER A 163 -0.90 0.11 1.56
CA SER A 163 -0.89 1.42 2.20
C SER A 163 -0.20 1.33 3.55
N VAL A 164 0.88 2.08 3.73
CA VAL A 164 1.57 2.19 5.02
C VAL A 164 1.31 3.58 5.58
N ASP A 165 0.67 3.63 6.73
CA ASP A 165 0.37 4.88 7.44
C ASP A 165 1.07 4.93 8.81
N PHE A 166 1.43 6.15 9.21
CA PHE A 166 1.90 6.47 10.54
C PHE A 166 0.81 7.30 11.22
N PRO A 167 -0.02 6.75 12.13
CA PRO A 167 -1.18 7.44 12.67
C PRO A 167 -0.86 8.80 13.31
N THR A 168 0.30 8.91 13.91
CA THR A 168 0.82 10.18 14.49
C THR A 168 2.30 10.35 14.20
N ASP A 169 2.82 11.57 14.41
CA ASP A 169 4.26 11.85 14.27
C ASP A 169 5.10 11.10 15.31
N ASN A 170 4.49 10.68 16.43
CA ASN A 170 5.14 9.90 17.47
C ASN A 170 5.47 8.45 17.04
N GLU A 171 5.00 8.02 15.87
CA GLU A 171 5.34 6.72 15.30
C GLU A 171 6.64 6.76 14.47
N LEU A 172 7.22 7.94 14.28
CA LEU A 172 8.51 8.16 13.61
C LEU A 172 9.52 8.67 14.61
N LEU A 173 10.38 7.80 15.13
CA LEU A 173 11.28 8.11 16.25
C LEU A 173 12.75 8.11 15.84
N LEU A 174 13.48 9.03 16.43
CA LEU A 174 14.94 9.06 16.40
C LEU A 174 15.48 8.54 17.73
N VAL A 175 16.29 7.48 17.72
CA VAL A 175 16.80 6.80 18.90
C VAL A 175 18.34 6.92 18.93
N GLY A 176 18.85 7.49 19.98
CA GLY A 176 20.30 7.66 20.22
C GLY A 176 20.71 9.11 20.36
N ASP A 177 21.77 9.31 21.15
CA ASP A 177 22.27 10.64 21.52
C ASP A 177 22.85 11.43 20.33
N ALA A 178 23.29 10.75 19.29
CA ALA A 178 23.84 11.36 18.08
C ALA A 178 22.82 12.28 17.37
N PHE A 179 21.52 12.01 17.52
CA PHE A 179 20.48 12.87 16.94
C PHE A 179 20.25 14.19 17.67
N LYS A 180 20.81 14.39 18.88
CA LYS A 180 20.63 15.63 19.65
C LYS A 180 21.14 16.87 18.92
N ALA A 181 22.11 16.70 18.02
CA ALA A 181 22.66 17.80 17.21
C ALA A 181 21.88 18.04 15.90
N CYS A 182 20.91 17.18 15.57
CA CYS A 182 20.18 17.21 14.31
C CYS A 182 18.83 17.92 14.48
N LYS A 183 18.36 18.52 13.40
CA LYS A 183 16.98 18.99 13.27
C LYS A 183 16.18 17.93 12.54
N HIS A 184 14.92 17.77 12.89
CA HIS A 184 14.04 16.83 12.19
C HIS A 184 12.62 17.38 12.05
N GLN A 185 11.90 16.86 11.07
CA GLN A 185 10.48 17.14 10.86
C GLN A 185 9.81 15.94 10.20
N VAL A 186 8.55 15.70 10.56
CA VAL A 186 7.69 14.77 9.84
C VAL A 186 6.99 15.54 8.72
N VAL A 187 7.09 15.03 7.51
CA VAL A 187 6.43 15.58 6.33
C VAL A 187 5.25 14.67 5.97
N ARG A 188 4.04 15.21 6.09
CA ARG A 188 2.78 14.54 5.73
C ARG A 188 2.18 15.21 4.51
N PRO A 189 2.22 14.57 3.33
CA PRO A 189 1.59 15.14 2.15
C PRO A 189 0.06 15.18 2.32
N ASP A 190 -0.54 16.28 1.90
CA ASP A 190 -1.99 16.39 1.73
C ASP A 190 -2.39 15.70 0.43
N ALA A 191 -3.19 14.65 0.51
CA ALA A 191 -3.57 13.83 -0.65
C ALA A 191 -4.32 14.65 -1.73
N ASP A 192 -5.22 15.53 -1.33
CA ASP A 192 -5.98 16.37 -2.27
C ASP A 192 -5.07 17.36 -3.00
N GLN A 193 -4.11 17.94 -2.26
CA GLN A 193 -3.10 18.83 -2.82
C GLN A 193 -2.18 18.08 -3.79
N VAL A 194 -1.69 16.90 -3.41
CA VAL A 194 -0.87 16.03 -4.27
C VAL A 194 -1.60 15.69 -5.56
N ILE A 195 -2.86 15.25 -5.48
CA ILE A 195 -3.68 14.91 -6.63
C ILE A 195 -3.88 16.14 -7.53
N SER A 196 -4.23 17.28 -6.95
CA SER A 196 -4.49 18.49 -7.74
C SER A 196 -3.26 19.00 -8.49
N GLN A 197 -2.08 18.92 -7.86
CA GLN A 197 -0.81 19.37 -8.44
C GLN A 197 -0.22 18.39 -9.47
N ASN A 198 -0.56 17.10 -9.36
CA ASN A 198 0.02 16.04 -10.19
C ASN A 198 -1.00 15.34 -11.10
N LYS A 199 -2.16 15.92 -11.30
CA LYS A 199 -3.31 15.31 -11.99
C LYS A 199 -2.94 14.67 -13.35
N GLN A 200 -2.15 15.35 -14.17
CA GLN A 200 -1.76 14.82 -15.48
C GLN A 200 -0.78 13.66 -15.34
N SER A 201 0.27 13.80 -14.49
CA SER A 201 1.25 12.76 -14.26
C SER A 201 0.64 11.51 -13.61
N LEU A 202 -0.33 11.69 -12.69
CA LEU A 202 -1.08 10.59 -12.09
C LEU A 202 -1.94 9.86 -13.13
N THR A 203 -2.59 10.61 -14.03
CA THR A 203 -3.39 10.03 -15.10
C THR A 203 -2.52 9.29 -16.11
N ASP A 204 -1.40 9.87 -16.53
CA ASP A 204 -0.47 9.25 -17.48
C ASP A 204 0.19 8.00 -16.88
N ALA A 205 0.60 8.04 -15.62
CA ALA A 205 1.15 6.88 -14.92
C ALA A 205 0.11 5.76 -14.80
N PHE A 206 -1.13 6.08 -14.45
CA PHE A 206 -2.21 5.11 -14.35
C PHE A 206 -2.46 4.35 -15.66
N PHE A 207 -2.45 5.03 -16.80
CA PHE A 207 -2.71 4.41 -18.09
C PHE A 207 -1.49 3.75 -18.74
N ASN A 208 -0.30 4.27 -18.51
CA ASN A 208 0.92 3.82 -19.18
C ASN A 208 1.83 2.96 -18.31
N ASP A 209 1.70 3.05 -17.01
CA ASP A 209 2.43 2.23 -16.02
C ASP A 209 1.53 1.88 -14.84
N PRO A 210 0.60 0.93 -15.03
CA PRO A 210 -0.30 0.50 -13.95
C PRO A 210 0.41 -0.21 -12.78
N THR A 211 1.69 -0.58 -12.94
CA THR A 211 2.54 -1.09 -11.84
C THR A 211 3.07 0.02 -10.95
N GLY A 212 2.76 1.28 -11.28
CA GLY A 212 2.78 2.41 -10.37
C GLY A 212 4.15 2.86 -9.90
N THR A 213 5.13 2.86 -10.78
CA THR A 213 6.46 3.30 -10.40
C THR A 213 6.45 4.69 -9.79
N ASN A 214 6.78 4.75 -8.50
CA ASN A 214 7.08 5.97 -7.74
C ASN A 214 5.94 6.95 -7.43
N MET A 215 4.66 6.61 -7.68
CA MET A 215 3.58 7.51 -7.29
C MET A 215 3.33 7.50 -5.77
N SER A 216 3.53 6.35 -5.12
CA SER A 216 3.40 6.20 -3.66
C SER A 216 4.27 7.17 -2.87
N LYS A 217 5.45 7.51 -3.35
CA LYS A 217 6.34 8.48 -2.69
C LYS A 217 5.75 9.88 -2.54
N LEU A 218 4.77 10.25 -3.40
CA LEU A 218 4.11 11.55 -3.34
C LEU A 218 3.12 11.62 -2.17
N PHE A 219 2.57 10.47 -1.77
CA PHE A 219 1.59 10.35 -0.69
C PHE A 219 2.22 9.89 0.63
N ALA A 220 3.44 9.40 0.59
CA ALA A 220 4.08 8.79 1.75
C ALA A 220 4.49 9.82 2.80
N THR A 221 4.16 9.54 4.06
CA THR A 221 4.72 10.24 5.20
C THR A 221 6.20 9.94 5.34
N LYS A 222 7.02 10.97 5.60
CA LYS A 222 8.48 10.87 5.69
C LYS A 222 9.00 11.62 6.91
N LEU A 223 10.14 11.14 7.40
CA LEU A 223 10.92 11.82 8.43
C LEU A 223 12.17 12.43 7.77
N ASP A 224 12.23 13.74 7.69
CA ASP A 224 13.40 14.48 7.22
C ASP A 224 14.28 14.87 8.41
N VAL A 225 15.58 14.62 8.28
CA VAL A 225 16.59 14.90 9.31
C VAL A 225 17.74 15.64 8.68
N THR A 226 18.20 16.71 9.33
CA THR A 226 19.37 17.49 8.93
C THR A 226 20.37 17.53 10.09
N CYS A 227 21.55 16.99 9.85
CA CYS A 227 22.64 16.93 10.81
C CYS A 227 23.87 17.76 10.38
#